data_cf977ab120199dae4e507abd957a94d8
#
_entry.id   cf977ab120199dae4e507abd957a94d8
#
_cell.length_a   1.000
_cell.length_b   1.000
_cell.length_c   1.000
_cell.angle_alpha   90.00
_cell.angle_beta   90.00
_cell.angle_gamma   90.00
#
_symmetry.space_group_name_H-M   'P 1'
#
loop_
_entity.id
_entity.type
_entity.pdbx_description
1 polymer ?
#
loop_
_entity_poly.entity_id
_entity_poly.type
_entity_poly.pdbx_seq_one_letter_code
_entity_poly.pdbx_strand_id
1 'polypeptide(L)'
;MATDSYEEAIAGLKKLLSGNGGIEALAAAKIKQLTAELEGTDSMVERIKSGFSHFKKEKFEKNAALYGELAKGQSPKFLVFACSDSRVCPSHILNFEPGEAFIVRNIANMVPPFDQTKYSGVGAAIEYAVLHLKVENILVIGHSCCGGIKGLMSIPDDGSTASSLDFAAQCTYLEKEAVNVSLGNLLTYPFVRAGVIHKSLSIKGGHYDFVKGTFELWNLDFGLSPSQSA
;
A
#
# COMPACT_ATOMS: atom_id res chain seq x y z
N MET A 1 -21.67 -19.21 21.20
CA MET A 1 -21.04 -20.18 22.15
C MET A 1 -19.80 -19.65 22.85
N ALA A 2 -18.92 -18.83 22.24
CA ALA A 2 -17.77 -18.25 22.97
C ALA A 2 -18.13 -17.03 23.81
N THR A 3 -19.07 -16.20 23.39
CA THR A 3 -19.57 -15.02 24.11
C THR A 3 -20.26 -15.38 25.44
N ASP A 4 -21.05 -16.44 25.46
CA ASP A 4 -21.78 -16.87 26.69
C ASP A 4 -20.81 -17.31 27.81
N SER A 5 -19.69 -17.98 27.45
CA SER A 5 -18.71 -18.44 28.44
C SER A 5 -17.89 -17.31 29.07
N TYR A 6 -17.70 -16.19 28.36
CA TYR A 6 -17.02 -15.01 28.88
C TYR A 6 -17.92 -14.20 29.80
N GLU A 7 -19.21 -14.05 29.47
CA GLU A 7 -20.16 -13.36 30.30
C GLU A 7 -20.40 -14.13 31.63
N GLU A 8 -20.47 -15.46 31.59
CA GLU A 8 -20.54 -16.29 32.78
C GLU A 8 -19.27 -16.19 33.65
N ALA A 9 -18.08 -16.17 33.04
CA ALA A 9 -16.82 -16.00 33.76
C ALA A 9 -16.71 -14.62 34.44
N ILE A 10 -17.15 -13.55 33.78
CA ILE A 10 -17.17 -12.19 34.33
C ILE A 10 -18.18 -12.08 35.45
N ALA A 11 -19.36 -12.68 35.30
CA ALA A 11 -20.38 -12.72 36.35
C ALA A 11 -19.95 -13.51 37.59
N GLY A 12 -19.24 -14.65 37.40
CA GLY A 12 -18.62 -15.44 38.47
C GLY A 12 -17.53 -14.67 39.21
N LEU A 13 -16.68 -13.97 38.53
CA LEU A 13 -15.64 -13.09 39.11
C LEU A 13 -16.25 -11.94 39.90
N LYS A 14 -17.25 -11.27 39.41
CA LYS A 14 -17.97 -10.19 40.13
C LYS A 14 -18.60 -10.70 41.40
N LYS A 15 -19.19 -11.93 41.38
CA LYS A 15 -19.81 -12.56 42.54
C LYS A 15 -18.79 -12.96 43.62
N LEU A 16 -17.58 -13.41 43.22
CA LEU A 16 -16.48 -13.76 44.16
C LEU A 16 -15.86 -12.53 44.83
N LEU A 17 -15.93 -11.38 44.20
CA LEU A 17 -15.32 -10.12 44.69
C LEU A 17 -16.25 -9.30 45.56
N SER A 18 -17.56 -9.57 45.54
CA SER A 18 -18.58 -8.81 46.29
C SER A 18 -18.58 -9.01 47.84
N GLY A 19 -17.55 -9.69 48.38
CA GLY A 19 -17.38 -9.97 49.81
C GLY A 19 -16.25 -9.26 50.55
N ASN A 20 -15.39 -8.47 49.84
CA ASN A 20 -14.18 -7.89 50.45
C ASN A 20 -13.96 -6.42 50.03
N GLY A 21 -14.52 -5.49 50.80
CA GLY A 21 -14.63 -4.06 50.47
C GLY A 21 -13.35 -3.26 50.26
N GLY A 22 -12.15 -3.84 50.46
CA GLY A 22 -10.87 -3.17 50.19
C GLY A 22 -10.23 -3.55 48.83
N ILE A 23 -10.60 -4.70 48.30
CA ILE A 23 -10.08 -5.23 47.02
C ILE A 23 -11.07 -4.94 45.86
N GLU A 24 -12.33 -4.63 46.22
CA GLU A 24 -13.43 -4.46 45.30
C GLU A 24 -13.20 -3.36 44.25
N ALA A 25 -12.70 -2.22 44.69
CA ALA A 25 -12.47 -1.08 43.77
C ALA A 25 -11.35 -1.35 42.76
N LEU A 26 -10.24 -1.97 43.21
CA LEU A 26 -9.09 -2.30 42.33
C LEU A 26 -9.43 -3.43 41.37
N ALA A 27 -10.16 -4.44 41.85
CA ALA A 27 -10.63 -5.56 41.05
C ALA A 27 -11.70 -5.12 40.05
N ALA A 28 -12.62 -4.26 40.42
CA ALA A 28 -13.63 -3.69 39.54
C ALA A 28 -12.99 -2.86 38.43
N ALA A 29 -11.99 -2.04 38.76
CA ALA A 29 -11.21 -1.28 37.76
C ALA A 29 -10.49 -2.20 36.78
N LYS A 30 -9.85 -3.28 37.27
CA LYS A 30 -9.14 -4.24 36.44
C LYS A 30 -10.07 -5.09 35.57
N ILE A 31 -11.23 -5.51 36.11
CA ILE A 31 -12.28 -6.19 35.34
C ILE A 31 -12.79 -5.27 34.22
N LYS A 32 -13.07 -3.99 34.53
CA LYS A 32 -13.52 -3.01 33.55
C LYS A 32 -12.46 -2.79 32.43
N GLN A 33 -11.17 -2.73 32.81
CA GLN A 33 -10.09 -2.63 31.84
C GLN A 33 -10.03 -3.87 30.93
N LEU A 34 -10.03 -5.09 31.52
CA LEU A 34 -9.99 -6.34 30.77
C LEU A 34 -11.23 -6.54 29.89
N THR A 35 -12.40 -6.15 30.35
CA THR A 35 -13.63 -6.19 29.54
C THR A 35 -13.53 -5.25 28.35
N ALA A 36 -13.03 -4.03 28.53
CA ALA A 36 -12.83 -3.07 27.44
C ALA A 36 -11.77 -3.56 26.42
N GLU A 37 -10.70 -4.22 26.90
CA GLU A 37 -9.71 -4.84 26.02
C GLU A 37 -10.30 -6.03 25.23
N LEU A 38 -11.15 -6.85 25.83
CA LEU A 38 -11.85 -7.96 25.17
C LEU A 38 -12.91 -7.45 24.18
N GLU A 39 -13.69 -6.45 24.55
CA GLU A 39 -14.67 -5.80 23.66
C GLU A 39 -13.96 -5.14 22.45
N GLY A 40 -12.79 -4.54 22.65
CA GLY A 40 -11.96 -4.01 21.56
C GLY A 40 -11.49 -5.09 20.59
N THR A 41 -11.15 -6.29 21.09
CA THR A 41 -10.76 -7.44 20.29
C THR A 41 -11.93 -8.03 19.51
N ASP A 42 -13.10 -8.15 20.14
CA ASP A 42 -14.35 -8.57 19.50
C ASP A 42 -14.77 -7.58 18.39
N SER A 43 -14.64 -6.27 18.64
CA SER A 43 -14.93 -5.23 17.65
C SER A 43 -14.06 -5.35 16.40
N MET A 44 -12.77 -5.68 16.54
CA MET A 44 -11.87 -5.89 15.41
C MET A 44 -12.23 -7.15 14.61
N VAL A 45 -12.50 -8.25 15.28
CA VAL A 45 -12.92 -9.51 14.65
C VAL A 45 -14.26 -9.32 13.92
N GLU A 46 -15.23 -8.66 14.53
CA GLU A 46 -16.52 -8.36 13.89
C GLU A 46 -16.37 -7.42 12.70
N ARG A 47 -15.46 -6.43 12.78
CA ARG A 47 -15.14 -5.56 11.63
C ARG A 47 -14.60 -6.35 10.44
N ILE A 48 -13.72 -7.34 10.67
CA ILE A 48 -13.18 -8.21 9.64
C ILE A 48 -14.27 -9.11 9.05
N LYS A 49 -15.04 -9.79 9.89
CA LYS A 49 -16.13 -10.68 9.46
C LYS A 49 -17.20 -9.94 8.67
N SER A 50 -17.65 -8.78 9.15
CA SER A 50 -18.65 -7.96 8.46
C SER A 50 -18.13 -7.44 7.12
N GLY A 51 -16.86 -7.03 7.06
CA GLY A 51 -16.18 -6.62 5.82
C GLY A 51 -16.15 -7.74 4.79
N PHE A 52 -15.74 -8.95 5.20
CA PHE A 52 -15.74 -10.10 4.30
C PHE A 52 -17.16 -10.52 3.88
N SER A 53 -18.14 -10.50 4.79
CA SER A 53 -19.54 -10.79 4.47
C SER A 53 -20.11 -9.81 3.46
N HIS A 54 -19.79 -8.51 3.60
CA HIS A 54 -20.16 -7.49 2.62
C HIS A 54 -19.52 -7.78 1.25
N PHE A 55 -18.20 -8.01 1.22
CA PHE A 55 -17.50 -8.38 -0.02
C PHE A 55 -18.13 -9.59 -0.68
N LYS A 56 -18.40 -10.66 0.10
CA LYS A 56 -18.98 -11.89 -0.42
C LYS A 56 -20.34 -11.62 -1.09
N LYS A 57 -21.25 -10.92 -0.41
CA LYS A 57 -22.61 -10.65 -0.91
C LYS A 57 -22.63 -9.64 -2.05
N GLU A 58 -21.87 -8.54 -1.91
CA GLU A 58 -21.98 -7.39 -2.80
C GLU A 58 -21.04 -7.44 -4.00
N LYS A 59 -19.98 -8.23 -3.93
CA LYS A 59 -18.99 -8.36 -4.99
C LYS A 59 -18.90 -9.78 -5.54
N PHE A 60 -18.53 -10.74 -4.71
CA PHE A 60 -18.23 -12.11 -5.12
C PHE A 60 -19.48 -12.81 -5.72
N GLU A 61 -20.59 -12.87 -5.00
CA GLU A 61 -21.81 -13.54 -5.44
C GLU A 61 -22.50 -12.85 -6.63
N LYS A 62 -22.42 -11.51 -6.68
CA LYS A 62 -22.97 -10.72 -7.79
C LYS A 62 -22.16 -10.82 -9.09
N ASN A 63 -20.87 -11.19 -8.98
CA ASN A 63 -19.97 -11.31 -10.13
C ASN A 63 -19.40 -12.74 -10.25
N ALA A 64 -20.23 -13.75 -10.07
CA ALA A 64 -19.80 -15.16 -10.03
C ALA A 64 -19.02 -15.58 -11.30
N ALA A 65 -19.35 -15.05 -12.46
CA ALA A 65 -18.62 -15.33 -13.71
C ALA A 65 -17.18 -14.81 -13.64
N LEU A 66 -16.97 -13.58 -13.19
CA LEU A 66 -15.63 -12.97 -13.01
C LEU A 66 -14.79 -13.80 -12.03
N TYR A 67 -15.32 -14.09 -10.86
CA TYR A 67 -14.58 -14.84 -9.85
C TYR A 67 -14.36 -16.30 -10.23
N GLY A 68 -15.26 -16.88 -11.05
CA GLY A 68 -15.08 -18.19 -11.64
C GLY A 68 -13.90 -18.25 -12.63
N GLU A 69 -13.67 -17.21 -13.42
CA GLU A 69 -12.49 -17.09 -14.28
C GLU A 69 -11.22 -16.81 -13.46
N LEU A 70 -11.29 -15.91 -12.48
CA LEU A 70 -10.15 -15.60 -11.61
C LEU A 70 -9.67 -16.81 -10.79
N ALA A 71 -10.56 -17.74 -10.45
CA ALA A 71 -10.21 -18.99 -9.78
C ALA A 71 -9.33 -19.91 -10.63
N LYS A 72 -9.34 -19.77 -11.96
CA LYS A 72 -8.52 -20.57 -12.88
C LYS A 72 -7.11 -20.00 -13.05
N GLY A 73 -6.89 -18.71 -12.75
CA GLY A 73 -5.60 -18.04 -12.87
C GLY A 73 -5.74 -16.52 -12.93
N GLN A 74 -4.60 -15.82 -13.06
CA GLN A 74 -4.56 -14.38 -13.20
C GLN A 74 -3.75 -13.97 -14.44
N SER A 75 -4.19 -12.89 -15.09
CA SER A 75 -3.53 -12.28 -16.25
C SER A 75 -3.63 -10.75 -16.16
N PRO A 76 -3.09 -10.12 -15.12
CA PRO A 76 -3.18 -8.68 -14.94
C PRO A 76 -2.45 -7.96 -16.07
N LYS A 77 -2.99 -6.83 -16.50
CA LYS A 77 -2.35 -5.97 -17.50
C LYS A 77 -1.40 -4.95 -16.89
N PHE A 78 -1.50 -4.75 -15.58
CA PHE A 78 -0.72 -3.75 -14.87
C PHE A 78 0.10 -4.39 -13.75
N LEU A 79 1.34 -3.90 -13.60
CA LEU A 79 2.10 -3.95 -12.35
C LEU A 79 2.05 -2.54 -11.75
N VAL A 80 1.56 -2.41 -10.52
CA VAL A 80 1.42 -1.11 -9.86
C VAL A 80 2.28 -1.07 -8.60
N PHE A 81 3.16 -0.08 -8.49
CA PHE A 81 3.85 0.27 -7.25
C PHE A 81 3.16 1.48 -6.62
N ALA A 82 2.76 1.36 -5.37
CA ALA A 82 2.13 2.44 -4.64
C ALA A 82 2.58 2.46 -3.16
N CYS A 83 2.37 3.59 -2.50
CA CYS A 83 2.66 3.69 -1.08
C CYS A 83 1.72 2.81 -0.24
N SER A 84 2.24 2.32 0.89
CA SER A 84 1.46 1.60 1.92
C SER A 84 0.50 2.50 2.69
N ASP A 85 0.55 3.82 2.48
CA ASP A 85 -0.34 4.79 3.12
C ASP A 85 -1.81 4.39 2.93
N SER A 86 -2.57 4.34 4.03
CA SER A 86 -3.95 3.83 4.05
C SER A 86 -4.92 4.65 3.20
N ARG A 87 -4.56 5.89 2.84
CA ARG A 87 -5.38 6.84 2.08
C ARG A 87 -5.29 6.64 0.57
N VAL A 88 -4.28 5.90 0.08
CA VAL A 88 -3.92 5.86 -1.35
C VAL A 88 -3.97 4.45 -1.95
N CYS A 89 -4.99 3.67 -1.61
CA CYS A 89 -5.16 2.33 -2.18
C CYS A 89 -5.44 2.41 -3.69
N PRO A 90 -4.58 1.83 -4.56
CA PRO A 90 -4.74 1.93 -6.02
C PRO A 90 -6.08 1.42 -6.53
N SER A 91 -6.60 0.32 -5.97
CA SER A 91 -7.90 -0.21 -6.38
C SER A 91 -9.06 0.75 -6.10
N HIS A 92 -8.93 1.64 -5.10
CA HIS A 92 -9.94 2.66 -4.84
C HIS A 92 -9.77 3.89 -5.74
N ILE A 93 -8.53 4.40 -5.88
CA ILE A 93 -8.29 5.66 -6.60
C ILE A 93 -8.33 5.51 -8.12
N LEU A 94 -8.00 4.32 -8.64
CA LEU A 94 -8.02 4.02 -10.08
C LEU A 94 -9.11 3.03 -10.48
N ASN A 95 -9.95 2.62 -9.53
CA ASN A 95 -11.06 1.69 -9.74
C ASN A 95 -10.65 0.38 -10.42
N PHE A 96 -9.47 -0.17 -10.08
CA PHE A 96 -9.08 -1.48 -10.59
C PHE A 96 -10.00 -2.57 -10.06
N GLU A 97 -10.55 -3.34 -10.97
CA GLU A 97 -11.30 -4.54 -10.64
C GLU A 97 -10.36 -5.71 -10.27
N PRO A 98 -10.86 -6.73 -9.56
CA PRO A 98 -10.06 -7.93 -9.25
C PRO A 98 -9.49 -8.57 -10.52
N GLY A 99 -8.18 -8.83 -10.52
CA GLY A 99 -7.48 -9.45 -11.65
C GLY A 99 -6.84 -8.47 -12.65
N GLU A 100 -7.16 -7.18 -12.63
CA GLU A 100 -6.61 -6.20 -13.58
C GLU A 100 -5.19 -5.76 -13.26
N ALA A 101 -4.84 -5.65 -11.97
CA ALA A 101 -3.55 -5.14 -11.54
C ALA A 101 -2.87 -6.06 -10.52
N PHE A 102 -1.57 -6.32 -10.73
CA PHE A 102 -0.66 -6.91 -9.76
C PHE A 102 -0.05 -5.78 -8.95
N ILE A 103 -0.44 -5.65 -7.68
CA ILE A 103 -0.16 -4.45 -6.88
C ILE A 103 0.89 -4.76 -5.82
N VAL A 104 1.96 -3.96 -5.81
CA VAL A 104 3.02 -3.96 -4.79
C VAL A 104 2.91 -2.66 -3.99
N ARG A 105 2.84 -2.78 -2.67
CA ARG A 105 2.79 -1.61 -1.77
C ARG A 105 3.95 -1.64 -0.78
N ASN A 106 4.67 -0.53 -0.71
CA ASN A 106 5.76 -0.33 0.23
C ASN A 106 5.80 1.13 0.70
N ILE A 107 6.75 1.47 1.57
CA ILE A 107 6.91 2.84 2.04
C ILE A 107 7.40 3.72 0.87
N ALA A 108 6.67 4.81 0.60
CA ALA A 108 6.96 5.80 -0.45
C ALA A 108 7.05 5.21 -1.87
N ASN A 109 6.34 4.11 -2.17
CA ASN A 109 6.28 3.50 -3.51
C ASN A 109 7.64 3.27 -4.19
N MET A 110 8.68 3.02 -3.42
CA MET A 110 10.04 2.94 -3.90
C MET A 110 10.32 1.66 -4.70
N VAL A 111 10.98 1.83 -5.84
CA VAL A 111 11.55 0.71 -6.61
C VAL A 111 13.07 0.82 -6.54
N PRO A 112 13.77 -0.14 -5.92
CA PRO A 112 15.22 -0.15 -5.88
C PRO A 112 15.81 -0.55 -7.24
N PRO A 113 17.10 -0.24 -7.51
CA PRO A 113 17.79 -0.76 -8.69
C PRO A 113 17.90 -2.28 -8.64
N PHE A 114 18.08 -2.90 -9.80
CA PHE A 114 18.28 -4.35 -9.91
C PHE A 114 19.51 -4.81 -9.13
N ASP A 115 19.32 -5.73 -8.21
CA ASP A 115 20.38 -6.39 -7.47
C ASP A 115 19.96 -7.84 -7.19
N GLN A 116 20.78 -8.80 -7.56
CA GLN A 116 20.48 -10.24 -7.39
C GLN A 116 20.56 -10.70 -5.92
N THR A 117 21.21 -9.94 -5.07
CA THR A 117 21.48 -10.31 -3.67
C THR A 117 20.67 -9.50 -2.65
N LYS A 118 20.15 -8.33 -3.09
CA LYS A 118 19.42 -7.39 -2.24
C LYS A 118 18.02 -7.13 -2.83
N TYR A 119 17.14 -6.58 -1.99
CA TYR A 119 15.79 -6.14 -2.40
C TYR A 119 14.93 -7.26 -3.03
N SER A 120 15.12 -8.50 -2.59
CA SER A 120 14.54 -9.69 -3.20
C SER A 120 13.02 -9.64 -3.33
N GLY A 121 12.31 -9.05 -2.37
CA GLY A 121 10.84 -8.96 -2.41
C GLY A 121 10.32 -8.09 -3.56
N VAL A 122 10.92 -6.92 -3.78
CA VAL A 122 10.53 -6.04 -4.89
C VAL A 122 11.01 -6.61 -6.23
N GLY A 123 12.25 -7.10 -6.29
CA GLY A 123 12.80 -7.74 -7.49
C GLY A 123 11.98 -8.94 -7.95
N ALA A 124 11.61 -9.82 -7.03
CA ALA A 124 10.78 -10.99 -7.33
C ALA A 124 9.38 -10.60 -7.87
N ALA A 125 8.78 -9.55 -7.30
CA ALA A 125 7.49 -9.05 -7.79
C ALA A 125 7.58 -8.52 -9.23
N ILE A 126 8.65 -7.76 -9.56
CA ILE A 126 8.89 -7.25 -10.92
C ILE A 126 9.12 -8.42 -11.88
N GLU A 127 10.00 -9.34 -11.51
CA GLU A 127 10.31 -10.52 -12.34
C GLU A 127 9.06 -11.36 -12.60
N TYR A 128 8.30 -11.66 -11.57
CA TYR A 128 7.08 -12.44 -11.71
C TYR A 128 6.05 -11.74 -12.59
N ALA A 129 5.82 -10.44 -12.39
CA ALA A 129 4.87 -9.68 -13.19
C ALA A 129 5.29 -9.60 -14.67
N VAL A 130 6.55 -9.32 -14.96
CA VAL A 130 7.01 -9.11 -16.34
C VAL A 130 7.26 -10.44 -17.06
N LEU A 131 7.95 -11.41 -16.41
CA LEU A 131 8.33 -12.64 -17.08
C LEU A 131 7.26 -13.74 -17.06
N HIS A 132 6.45 -13.81 -16.00
CA HIS A 132 5.44 -14.87 -15.85
C HIS A 132 4.04 -14.37 -16.17
N LEU A 133 3.60 -13.26 -15.57
CA LEU A 133 2.25 -12.71 -15.82
C LEU A 133 2.16 -11.92 -17.13
N LYS A 134 3.29 -11.52 -17.72
CA LYS A 134 3.34 -10.77 -18.99
C LYS A 134 2.53 -9.49 -18.94
N VAL A 135 2.65 -8.73 -17.85
CA VAL A 135 2.03 -7.40 -17.74
C VAL A 135 2.49 -6.48 -18.88
N GLU A 136 1.60 -5.63 -19.36
CA GLU A 136 1.88 -4.72 -20.47
C GLU A 136 2.24 -3.31 -19.97
N ASN A 137 1.93 -3.01 -18.71
CA ASN A 137 2.13 -1.68 -18.14
C ASN A 137 2.70 -1.76 -16.73
N ILE A 138 3.71 -0.93 -16.42
CA ILE A 138 4.18 -0.68 -15.07
C ILE A 138 3.81 0.76 -14.70
N LEU A 139 3.17 0.95 -13.57
CA LEU A 139 2.78 2.25 -13.03
C LEU A 139 3.36 2.42 -11.62
N VAL A 140 4.09 3.50 -11.41
CA VAL A 140 4.58 3.91 -10.08
C VAL A 140 3.80 5.13 -9.64
N ILE A 141 3.13 5.05 -8.48
CA ILE A 141 2.23 6.10 -7.99
C ILE A 141 2.79 6.70 -6.70
N GLY A 142 3.23 7.95 -6.76
CA GLY A 142 3.47 8.80 -5.60
C GLY A 142 2.19 9.49 -5.12
N HIS A 143 2.27 10.15 -3.97
CA HIS A 143 1.10 10.87 -3.45
C HIS A 143 1.50 12.06 -2.56
N SER A 144 0.60 13.03 -2.45
CA SER A 144 0.76 14.18 -1.55
C SER A 144 0.87 13.76 -0.07
N CYS A 145 1.61 14.52 0.71
CA CYS A 145 1.81 14.33 2.15
C CYS A 145 2.32 12.92 2.52
N CYS A 146 3.24 12.38 1.72
CA CYS A 146 3.82 11.07 1.97
C CYS A 146 4.70 11.06 3.22
N GLY A 147 4.32 10.23 4.22
CA GLY A 147 5.08 10.13 5.47
C GLY A 147 6.49 9.60 5.29
N GLY A 148 6.74 8.71 4.33
CA GLY A 148 8.07 8.19 4.00
C GLY A 148 8.97 9.28 3.40
N ILE A 149 8.45 10.08 2.47
CA ILE A 149 9.17 11.23 1.88
C ILE A 149 9.46 12.29 2.95
N LYS A 150 8.47 12.63 3.79
CA LYS A 150 8.66 13.55 4.90
C LYS A 150 9.74 13.05 5.88
N GLY A 151 9.75 11.75 6.17
CA GLY A 151 10.77 11.13 7.01
C GLY A 151 12.17 11.25 6.41
N LEU A 152 12.31 11.01 5.11
CA LEU A 152 13.58 11.19 4.39
C LEU A 152 14.06 12.64 4.44
N MET A 153 13.19 13.60 4.18
CA MET A 153 13.49 15.03 4.23
C MET A 153 13.81 15.54 5.63
N SER A 154 13.45 14.80 6.67
CA SER A 154 13.77 15.16 8.06
C SER A 154 15.14 14.66 8.51
N ILE A 155 15.87 13.90 7.68
CA ILE A 155 17.27 13.54 7.95
C ILE A 155 18.09 14.84 7.87
N PRO A 156 18.92 15.14 8.89
CA PRO A 156 19.72 16.37 8.87
C PRO A 156 20.59 16.47 7.62
N ASP A 157 20.51 17.59 6.95
CA ASP A 157 21.38 17.94 5.82
C ASP A 157 22.81 18.23 6.35
N ASP A 158 23.80 17.87 5.58
CA ASP A 158 25.21 18.24 5.85
C ASP A 158 25.52 19.72 5.52
N GLY A 159 24.51 20.48 5.09
CA GLY A 159 24.61 21.88 4.70
C GLY A 159 25.16 22.10 3.30
N SER A 160 25.31 21.02 2.51
CA SER A 160 25.84 21.12 1.14
C SER A 160 24.82 21.63 0.13
N THR A 161 23.52 21.60 0.48
CA THR A 161 22.44 22.04 -0.41
C THR A 161 21.61 23.15 0.21
N ALA A 162 21.54 24.30 -0.45
CA ALA A 162 20.64 25.40 -0.10
C ALA A 162 19.40 25.37 -1.01
N SER A 163 18.21 25.27 -0.43
CA SER A 163 16.96 25.38 -1.18
C SER A 163 16.23 26.68 -0.78
N SER A 164 15.72 27.39 -1.78
CA SER A 164 14.85 28.55 -1.57
C SER A 164 13.39 28.15 -1.29
N LEU A 165 13.06 26.85 -1.41
CA LEU A 165 11.72 26.35 -1.15
C LEU A 165 11.50 26.08 0.34
N ASP A 166 10.29 26.31 0.82
CA ASP A 166 9.90 25.85 2.15
C ASP A 166 9.85 24.30 2.23
N PHE A 167 9.89 23.76 3.43
CA PHE A 167 9.94 22.33 3.66
C PHE A 167 8.77 21.55 3.03
N ALA A 168 7.57 22.12 3.00
CA ALA A 168 6.40 21.47 2.41
C ALA A 168 6.51 21.42 0.88
N ALA A 169 7.00 22.48 0.25
CA ALA A 169 7.25 22.53 -1.18
C ALA A 169 8.37 21.54 -1.59
N GLN A 170 9.43 21.44 -0.77
CA GLN A 170 10.50 20.46 -0.99
C GLN A 170 9.97 19.02 -0.93
N CYS A 171 9.13 18.69 0.06
CA CYS A 171 8.49 17.38 0.15
C CYS A 171 7.64 17.08 -1.09
N THR A 172 6.83 18.04 -1.54
CA THR A 172 5.97 17.88 -2.73
C THR A 172 6.79 17.64 -4.01
N TYR A 173 7.91 18.34 -4.16
CA TYR A 173 8.84 18.12 -5.27
C TYR A 173 9.44 16.71 -5.19
N LEU A 174 9.93 16.31 -4.03
CA LEU A 174 10.58 15.02 -3.83
C LEU A 174 9.60 13.84 -3.98
N GLU A 175 8.32 14.00 -3.70
CA GLU A 175 7.29 12.98 -3.95
C GLU A 175 7.25 12.56 -5.42
N LYS A 176 7.37 13.53 -6.35
CA LYS A 176 7.41 13.28 -7.79
C LYS A 176 8.79 12.76 -8.25
N GLU A 177 9.87 13.33 -7.73
CA GLU A 177 11.22 12.87 -8.03
C GLU A 177 11.48 11.43 -7.56
N ALA A 178 10.96 11.03 -6.43
CA ALA A 178 11.03 9.64 -5.97
C ALA A 178 10.34 8.66 -6.95
N VAL A 179 9.25 9.09 -7.59
CA VAL A 179 8.64 8.34 -8.69
C VAL A 179 9.60 8.27 -9.88
N ASN A 180 10.20 9.39 -10.31
CA ASN A 180 11.14 9.42 -11.45
C ASN A 180 12.35 8.52 -11.19
N VAL A 181 12.93 8.56 -9.99
CA VAL A 181 14.02 7.66 -9.57
C VAL A 181 13.57 6.20 -9.66
N SER A 182 12.38 5.88 -9.20
CA SER A 182 11.83 4.52 -9.28
C SER A 182 11.62 4.07 -10.72
N LEU A 183 11.16 4.95 -11.63
CA LEU A 183 11.05 4.66 -13.07
C LEU A 183 12.44 4.40 -13.69
N GLY A 184 13.43 5.20 -13.35
CA GLY A 184 14.83 4.97 -13.77
C GLY A 184 15.36 3.63 -13.27
N ASN A 185 15.12 3.30 -12.01
CA ASN A 185 15.54 2.03 -11.41
C ASN A 185 14.87 0.82 -12.08
N LEU A 186 13.62 0.92 -12.53
CA LEU A 186 12.96 -0.16 -13.30
C LEU A 186 13.75 -0.52 -14.56
N LEU A 187 14.40 0.42 -15.21
CA LEU A 187 15.22 0.16 -16.42
C LEU A 187 16.55 -0.52 -16.11
N THR A 188 16.96 -0.60 -14.86
CA THR A 188 18.13 -1.40 -14.46
C THR A 188 17.84 -2.90 -14.50
N TYR A 189 16.55 -3.31 -14.46
CA TYR A 189 16.14 -4.70 -14.63
C TYR A 189 16.24 -5.10 -16.10
N PRO A 190 17.07 -6.09 -16.47
CA PRO A 190 17.34 -6.41 -17.89
C PRO A 190 16.08 -6.75 -18.68
N PHE A 191 15.16 -7.51 -18.07
CA PHE A 191 13.91 -7.95 -18.71
C PHE A 191 12.88 -6.82 -18.83
N VAL A 192 12.86 -5.85 -17.92
CA VAL A 192 12.04 -4.63 -18.03
C VAL A 192 12.54 -3.78 -19.19
N ARG A 193 13.85 -3.52 -19.23
CA ARG A 193 14.48 -2.75 -20.32
C ARG A 193 14.22 -3.40 -21.68
N ALA A 194 14.35 -4.71 -21.79
CA ALA A 194 14.05 -5.43 -23.02
C ALA A 194 12.58 -5.25 -23.43
N GLY A 195 11.63 -5.37 -22.50
CA GLY A 195 10.21 -5.15 -22.77
C GLY A 195 9.89 -3.75 -23.30
N VAL A 196 10.53 -2.73 -22.72
CA VAL A 196 10.38 -1.34 -23.18
C VAL A 196 10.95 -1.14 -24.59
N ILE A 197 12.16 -1.66 -24.87
CA ILE A 197 12.78 -1.58 -26.19
C ILE A 197 11.91 -2.27 -27.26
N HIS A 198 11.36 -3.43 -26.94
CA HIS A 198 10.49 -4.17 -27.85
C HIS A 198 9.05 -3.64 -27.90
N LYS A 199 8.75 -2.55 -27.19
CA LYS A 199 7.40 -1.93 -27.09
C LYS A 199 6.31 -2.88 -26.59
N SER A 200 6.67 -3.94 -25.88
CA SER A 200 5.75 -4.87 -25.21
C SER A 200 5.44 -4.46 -23.77
N LEU A 201 6.15 -3.48 -23.22
CA LEU A 201 5.99 -2.97 -21.86
C LEU A 201 6.06 -1.45 -21.86
N SER A 202 5.09 -0.79 -21.24
CA SER A 202 5.04 0.65 -21.01
C SER A 202 5.34 0.95 -19.53
N ILE A 203 6.10 2.02 -19.25
CA ILE A 203 6.40 2.49 -17.89
C ILE A 203 5.86 3.90 -17.73
N LYS A 204 5.09 4.14 -16.68
CA LYS A 204 4.49 5.44 -16.37
C LYS A 204 4.67 5.80 -14.90
N GLY A 205 4.85 7.09 -14.64
CA GLY A 205 4.75 7.69 -13.32
C GLY A 205 3.39 8.33 -13.12
N GLY A 206 2.91 8.31 -11.90
CA GLY A 206 1.70 9.03 -11.49
C GLY A 206 1.87 9.68 -10.12
N HIS A 207 1.11 10.71 -9.86
CA HIS A 207 1.03 11.36 -8.55
C HIS A 207 -0.42 11.67 -8.19
N TYR A 208 -0.86 11.14 -7.06
CA TYR A 208 -2.19 11.41 -6.50
C TYR A 208 -2.09 12.48 -5.41
N ASP A 209 -2.62 13.67 -5.71
CA ASP A 209 -2.81 14.71 -4.71
C ASP A 209 -4.19 14.53 -4.05
N PHE A 210 -4.22 13.83 -2.91
CA PHE A 210 -5.48 13.59 -2.20
C PHE A 210 -6.01 14.83 -1.45
N VAL A 211 -5.21 15.90 -1.37
CA VAL A 211 -5.66 17.18 -0.80
C VAL A 211 -6.54 17.92 -1.81
N LYS A 212 -6.14 17.86 -3.09
CA LYS A 212 -6.88 18.50 -4.19
C LYS A 212 -7.79 17.56 -4.95
N GLY A 213 -7.65 16.23 -4.76
CA GLY A 213 -8.39 15.23 -5.52
C GLY A 213 -7.95 15.14 -6.99
N THR A 214 -6.69 15.42 -7.29
CA THR A 214 -6.14 15.39 -8.66
C THR A 214 -5.17 14.24 -8.85
N PHE A 215 -5.12 13.71 -10.07
CA PHE A 215 -4.17 12.67 -10.46
C PHE A 215 -3.40 13.13 -11.70
N GLU A 216 -2.07 13.18 -11.58
CA GLU A 216 -1.16 13.46 -12.68
C GLU A 216 -0.57 12.15 -13.20
N LEU A 217 -0.37 12.07 -14.52
CA LEU A 217 0.24 10.91 -15.18
C LEU A 217 1.28 11.38 -16.18
N TRP A 218 2.47 10.74 -16.18
CA TRP A 218 3.54 11.06 -17.15
C TRP A 218 4.33 9.84 -17.60
N ASN A 219 5.00 9.99 -18.72
CA ASN A 219 5.98 9.00 -19.19
C ASN A 219 7.35 9.31 -18.60
N LEU A 220 8.22 8.31 -18.54
CA LEU A 220 9.62 8.54 -18.25
C LEU A 220 10.24 9.32 -19.43
N ASP A 221 10.63 10.57 -19.17
CA ASP A 221 11.37 11.39 -20.11
C ASP A 221 12.85 11.36 -19.75
N PHE A 222 13.68 10.89 -20.68
CA PHE A 222 15.12 10.81 -20.49
C PHE A 222 15.82 12.15 -20.75
N GLY A 223 15.08 13.21 -21.09
CA GLY A 223 15.68 14.52 -21.37
C GLY A 223 16.74 14.47 -22.49
N LEU A 224 16.59 13.55 -23.43
CA LEU A 224 17.47 13.49 -24.60
C LEU A 224 17.23 14.77 -25.39
N SER A 225 18.13 15.74 -25.24
CA SER A 225 18.19 16.89 -26.13
C SER A 225 18.26 16.38 -27.55
N PRO A 226 17.46 16.94 -28.49
CA PRO A 226 17.60 16.59 -29.89
C PRO A 226 19.07 16.80 -30.29
N SER A 227 19.65 15.81 -30.92
CA SER A 227 21.04 15.92 -31.42
C SER A 227 21.14 17.18 -32.29
N GLN A 228 21.90 18.16 -31.84
CA GLN A 228 22.26 19.29 -32.70
C GLN A 228 23.25 18.75 -33.72
N SER A 229 22.79 18.58 -34.94
CA SER A 229 23.71 18.41 -36.09
C SER A 229 24.48 19.71 -36.27
N ALA A 230 25.79 19.64 -36.10
CA ALA A 230 26.69 20.71 -36.46
C ALA A 230 26.78 20.81 -38.00
#